data_1af46840cd9299b58c8e6010173cf7e8
#
_entry.id   1af46840cd9299b58c8e6010173cf7e8
#
_cell.length_a   1.000
_cell.length_b   1.000
_cell.length_c   1.000
_cell.angle_alpha   90.00
_cell.angle_beta   90.00
_cell.angle_gamma   90.00
#
_symmetry.space_group_name_H-M   'P 1'
#
loop_
_entity.id
_entity.type
_entity.pdbx_description
1 polymer ?
#
loop_
_entity_poly.entity_id
_entity_poly.type
_entity_poly.pdbx_seq_one_letter_code
_entity_poly.pdbx_strand_id
1 'polypeptide(L)'
;MKKKLIALAALLLITASFAIAAPKYNWKLASVLPDSHPVHQALVFFADELARKSNGDIKVTLFPAGQLGQEADYIQAVKIGSLEFSKVSSGPLGQYAPTLQVVSLPLIWRDLDHQHKVLQGQVGKQLMADLDKAGFKGLVFMDAGFRSITAKKPIYTPADLKGLKIRVM
;
A
#
# COMPACT_ATOMS: atom_id res chain seq x y z
N MET A 1 23.99 -37.82 -41.78
CA MET A 1 22.68 -37.12 -41.71
C MET A 1 21.96 -37.35 -40.38
N LYS A 2 21.79 -38.59 -39.90
CA LYS A 2 21.09 -38.90 -38.62
C LYS A 2 21.67 -38.17 -37.37
N LYS A 3 23.00 -38.07 -37.23
CA LYS A 3 23.64 -37.36 -36.09
C LYS A 3 23.34 -35.85 -36.08
N LYS A 4 23.24 -35.19 -37.25
CA LYS A 4 22.89 -33.76 -37.36
C LYS A 4 21.42 -33.50 -37.03
N LEU A 5 20.52 -34.45 -37.39
CA LEU A 5 19.10 -34.36 -37.03
C LEU A 5 18.86 -34.51 -35.51
N ILE A 6 19.60 -35.42 -34.85
CA ILE A 6 19.54 -35.63 -33.42
C ILE A 6 20.06 -34.39 -32.66
N ALA A 7 21.16 -33.78 -33.13
CA ALA A 7 21.68 -32.56 -32.53
C ALA A 7 20.74 -31.37 -32.68
N LEU A 8 20.03 -31.24 -33.81
CA LEU A 8 19.05 -30.19 -34.07
C LEU A 8 17.78 -30.40 -33.20
N ALA A 9 17.33 -31.63 -33.05
CA ALA A 9 16.19 -31.97 -32.18
C ALA A 9 16.52 -31.73 -30.69
N ALA A 10 17.74 -32.05 -30.25
CA ALA A 10 18.20 -31.77 -28.90
C ALA A 10 18.31 -30.28 -28.62
N LEU A 11 18.75 -29.47 -29.59
CA LEU A 11 18.81 -28.00 -29.48
C LEU A 11 17.42 -27.36 -29.39
N LEU A 12 16.45 -27.90 -30.17
CA LEU A 12 15.03 -27.47 -30.10
C LEU A 12 14.38 -27.81 -28.79
N LEU A 13 14.70 -28.93 -28.17
CA LEU A 13 14.20 -29.34 -26.85
C LEU A 13 14.74 -28.45 -25.71
N ILE A 14 15.97 -27.97 -25.82
CA ILE A 14 16.58 -27.09 -24.83
C ILE A 14 15.98 -25.68 -24.87
N THR A 15 15.59 -25.19 -26.07
CA THR A 15 14.93 -23.86 -26.18
C THR A 15 13.49 -23.84 -25.70
N ALA A 16 12.81 -24.97 -25.67
CA ALA A 16 11.45 -25.07 -25.14
C ALA A 16 11.34 -24.94 -23.61
N SER A 17 12.46 -25.09 -22.89
CA SER A 17 12.47 -25.09 -21.42
C SER A 17 12.47 -23.68 -20.76
N PHE A 18 12.54 -22.60 -21.55
CA PHE A 18 12.55 -21.22 -21.04
C PHE A 18 11.28 -20.43 -21.37
N ALA A 19 10.17 -21.10 -21.61
CA ALA A 19 8.88 -20.41 -21.65
C ALA A 19 8.55 -19.93 -20.22
N ILE A 20 9.00 -18.71 -19.85
CA ILE A 20 8.51 -18.03 -18.65
C ILE A 20 7.02 -17.86 -18.87
N ALA A 21 6.21 -18.65 -18.15
CA ALA A 21 4.75 -18.56 -18.22
C ALA A 21 4.35 -17.11 -17.90
N ALA A 22 3.53 -16.50 -18.74
CA ALA A 22 3.00 -15.18 -18.45
C ALA A 22 2.21 -15.23 -17.13
N PRO A 23 2.30 -14.20 -16.29
CA PRO A 23 1.58 -14.17 -15.04
C PRO A 23 0.07 -14.34 -15.31
N LYS A 24 -0.58 -15.20 -14.51
CA LYS A 24 -2.00 -15.47 -14.58
C LYS A 24 -2.84 -14.27 -14.15
N TYR A 25 -2.31 -13.51 -13.19
CA TYR A 25 -2.93 -12.31 -12.64
C TYR A 25 -1.98 -11.14 -12.74
N ASN A 26 -2.45 -10.05 -13.36
CA ASN A 26 -1.74 -8.78 -13.43
C ASN A 26 -2.51 -7.76 -12.60
N TRP A 27 -2.08 -7.56 -11.36
CA TRP A 27 -2.72 -6.65 -10.41
C TRP A 27 -2.02 -5.30 -10.36
N LYS A 28 -2.75 -4.29 -9.97
CA LYS A 28 -2.25 -2.92 -9.85
C LYS A 28 -2.27 -2.49 -8.39
N LEU A 29 -1.26 -1.74 -7.99
CA LEU A 29 -1.17 -1.12 -6.67
C LEU A 29 -0.86 0.37 -6.82
N ALA A 30 -1.75 1.23 -6.34
CA ALA A 30 -1.59 2.68 -6.42
C ALA A 30 -1.19 3.31 -5.09
N SER A 31 -0.36 4.35 -5.16
CA SER A 31 0.08 5.17 -4.03
C SER A 31 0.34 6.61 -4.45
N VAL A 32 0.04 7.58 -3.60
CA VAL A 32 0.45 8.98 -3.79
C VAL A 32 1.90 9.24 -3.37
N LEU A 33 2.55 8.27 -2.73
CA LEU A 33 3.92 8.42 -2.25
C LEU A 33 4.92 8.28 -3.41
N PRO A 34 5.99 9.09 -3.43
CA PRO A 34 7.04 8.98 -4.44
C PRO A 34 7.88 7.71 -4.22
N ASP A 35 8.61 7.30 -5.24
CA ASP A 35 9.46 6.11 -5.25
C ASP A 35 10.54 6.13 -4.15
N SER A 36 11.01 7.31 -3.79
CA SER A 36 12.01 7.49 -2.73
C SER A 36 11.47 7.30 -1.31
N HIS A 37 10.15 7.19 -1.15
CA HIS A 37 9.55 7.09 0.18
C HIS A 37 9.75 5.67 0.76
N PRO A 38 10.14 5.51 2.06
CA PRO A 38 10.34 4.19 2.66
C PRO A 38 9.14 3.24 2.55
N VAL A 39 7.92 3.77 2.66
CA VAL A 39 6.70 2.97 2.47
C VAL A 39 6.61 2.43 1.03
N HIS A 40 7.07 3.18 0.01
CA HIS A 40 7.10 2.67 -1.35
C HIS A 40 8.01 1.45 -1.47
N GLN A 41 9.18 1.46 -0.81
CA GLN A 41 10.08 0.29 -0.79
C GLN A 41 9.40 -0.95 -0.17
N ALA A 42 8.58 -0.75 0.85
CA ALA A 42 7.79 -1.85 1.43
C ALA A 42 6.70 -2.37 0.46
N LEU A 43 6.12 -1.49 -0.37
CA LEU A 43 5.17 -1.91 -1.42
C LEU A 43 5.87 -2.69 -2.54
N VAL A 44 7.10 -2.31 -2.92
CA VAL A 44 7.94 -3.09 -3.85
C VAL A 44 8.21 -4.47 -3.27
N PHE A 45 8.68 -4.54 -2.03
CA PHE A 45 8.91 -5.81 -1.35
C PHE A 45 7.66 -6.70 -1.30
N PHE A 46 6.49 -6.10 -1.03
CA PHE A 46 5.20 -6.82 -1.06
C PHE A 46 4.92 -7.41 -2.44
N ALA A 47 5.12 -6.63 -3.51
CA ALA A 47 4.89 -7.08 -4.89
C ALA A 47 5.83 -8.24 -5.26
N ASP A 48 7.12 -8.15 -4.91
CA ASP A 48 8.14 -9.16 -5.17
C ASP A 48 7.85 -10.45 -4.40
N GLU A 49 7.48 -10.35 -3.11
CA GLU A 49 7.13 -11.50 -2.29
C GLU A 49 5.86 -12.20 -2.79
N LEU A 50 4.89 -11.44 -3.28
CA LEU A 50 3.68 -12.00 -3.85
C LEU A 50 3.97 -12.76 -5.15
N ALA A 51 4.80 -12.21 -6.02
CA ALA A 51 5.27 -12.89 -7.23
C ALA A 51 6.06 -14.16 -6.87
N ARG A 52 6.99 -14.08 -5.92
CA ARG A 52 7.77 -15.23 -5.47
C ARG A 52 6.91 -16.34 -4.86
N LYS A 53 5.96 -15.99 -3.97
CA LYS A 53 5.09 -16.97 -3.29
C LYS A 53 4.05 -17.58 -4.20
N SER A 54 3.68 -16.90 -5.26
CA SER A 54 2.76 -17.41 -6.28
C SER A 54 3.46 -18.16 -7.43
N ASN A 55 4.77 -18.40 -7.34
CA ASN A 55 5.58 -18.97 -8.42
C ASN A 55 5.44 -18.20 -9.75
N GLY A 56 5.27 -16.87 -9.69
CA GLY A 56 5.11 -16.01 -10.84
C GLY A 56 3.67 -15.88 -11.37
N ASP A 57 2.71 -16.58 -10.81
CA ASP A 57 1.31 -16.48 -11.23
C ASP A 57 0.71 -15.09 -11.01
N ILE A 58 1.20 -14.37 -10.00
CA ILE A 58 0.73 -13.02 -9.67
C ILE A 58 1.84 -12.01 -9.91
N LYS A 59 1.57 -11.02 -10.74
CA LYS A 59 2.41 -9.84 -10.94
C LYS A 59 1.67 -8.61 -10.44
N VAL A 60 2.31 -7.83 -9.56
CA VAL A 60 1.77 -6.53 -9.11
C VAL A 60 2.56 -5.42 -9.76
N THR A 61 1.87 -4.54 -10.48
CA THR A 61 2.46 -3.31 -11.05
C THR A 61 2.15 -2.15 -10.13
N LEU A 62 3.21 -1.44 -9.68
CA LEU A 62 3.09 -0.28 -8.81
C LEU A 62 2.88 1.00 -9.62
N PHE A 63 1.99 1.86 -9.14
CA PHE A 63 1.71 3.20 -9.66
C PHE A 63 1.93 4.23 -8.54
N PRO A 64 3.17 4.69 -8.34
CA PRO A 64 3.53 5.66 -7.30
C PRO A 64 3.18 7.09 -7.68
N ALA A 65 3.48 8.03 -6.77
CA ALA A 65 3.45 9.48 -6.99
C ALA A 65 2.14 10.03 -7.60
N GLY A 66 1.01 9.38 -7.32
CA GLY A 66 -0.28 9.87 -7.81
C GLY A 66 -0.57 9.58 -9.29
N GLN A 67 0.13 8.63 -9.93
CA GLN A 67 -0.03 8.32 -11.36
C GLN A 67 -1.46 7.93 -11.76
N LEU A 68 -2.24 7.36 -10.84
CA LEU A 68 -3.63 6.98 -11.09
C LEU A 68 -4.64 7.90 -10.37
N GLY A 69 -4.23 9.08 -9.90
CA GLY A 69 -5.08 10.05 -9.21
C GLY A 69 -4.69 10.26 -7.74
N GLN A 70 -5.66 10.64 -6.92
CA GLN A 70 -5.50 10.88 -5.49
C GLN A 70 -6.05 9.71 -4.65
N GLU A 71 -5.84 9.74 -3.33
CA GLU A 71 -6.30 8.66 -2.45
C GLU A 71 -7.82 8.40 -2.53
N ALA A 72 -8.63 9.43 -2.73
CA ALA A 72 -10.07 9.27 -2.92
C ALA A 72 -10.41 8.46 -4.18
N ASP A 73 -9.67 8.71 -5.28
CA ASP A 73 -9.86 7.98 -6.54
C ASP A 73 -9.47 6.51 -6.36
N TYR A 74 -8.38 6.24 -5.61
CA TYR A 74 -7.94 4.86 -5.33
C TYR A 74 -8.95 4.09 -4.49
N ILE A 75 -9.53 4.73 -3.46
CA ILE A 75 -10.55 4.11 -2.62
C ILE A 75 -11.76 3.70 -3.46
N GLN A 76 -12.22 4.58 -4.33
CA GLN A 76 -13.32 4.27 -5.24
C GLN A 76 -12.94 3.16 -6.22
N ALA A 77 -11.75 3.21 -6.82
CA ALA A 77 -11.28 2.22 -7.78
C ALA A 77 -11.18 0.82 -7.16
N VAL A 78 -10.69 0.71 -5.91
CA VAL A 78 -10.67 -0.55 -5.16
C VAL A 78 -12.09 -1.02 -4.86
N LYS A 79 -12.98 -0.10 -4.45
CA LYS A 79 -14.37 -0.44 -4.10
C LYS A 79 -15.15 -1.04 -5.27
N ILE A 80 -14.93 -0.54 -6.50
CA ILE A 80 -15.58 -1.06 -7.70
C ILE A 80 -14.78 -2.17 -8.42
N GLY A 81 -13.62 -2.56 -7.87
CA GLY A 81 -12.78 -3.65 -8.40
C GLY A 81 -11.99 -3.30 -9.67
N SER A 82 -11.77 -2.02 -9.99
CA SER A 82 -10.92 -1.58 -11.11
C SER A 82 -9.45 -1.43 -10.73
N LEU A 83 -9.15 -1.49 -9.42
CA LEU A 83 -7.83 -1.49 -8.82
C LEU A 83 -7.80 -2.57 -7.71
N GLU A 84 -6.79 -3.41 -7.70
CA GLU A 84 -6.70 -4.52 -6.74
C GLU A 84 -6.16 -4.06 -5.38
N PHE A 85 -5.15 -3.19 -5.38
CA PHE A 85 -4.53 -2.69 -4.14
C PHE A 85 -4.34 -1.18 -4.18
N SER A 86 -4.46 -0.57 -3.01
CA SER A 86 -4.03 0.81 -2.81
C SER A 86 -3.40 1.01 -1.44
N LYS A 87 -2.39 1.87 -1.39
CA LYS A 87 -1.91 2.47 -0.14
C LYS A 87 -2.58 3.82 0.02
N VAL A 88 -3.41 3.95 1.03
CA VAL A 88 -4.13 5.18 1.36
C VAL A 88 -3.99 5.54 2.84
N SER A 89 -4.19 6.80 3.16
CA SER A 89 -4.22 7.27 4.54
C SER A 89 -5.52 6.87 5.24
N SER A 90 -5.49 6.71 6.55
CA SER A 90 -6.67 6.37 7.35
C SER A 90 -7.76 7.45 7.33
N GLY A 91 -7.38 8.72 7.17
CA GLY A 91 -8.33 9.85 7.14
C GLY A 91 -9.41 9.70 6.05
N PRO A 92 -9.05 9.62 4.76
CA PRO A 92 -10.01 9.40 3.67
C PRO A 92 -10.85 8.12 3.83
N LEU A 93 -10.28 7.04 4.39
CA LEU A 93 -11.02 5.81 4.68
C LEU A 93 -12.09 5.99 5.77
N GLY A 94 -11.94 6.97 6.64
CA GLY A 94 -12.91 7.29 7.68
C GLY A 94 -14.31 7.67 7.17
N GLN A 95 -14.46 8.01 5.89
CA GLN A 95 -15.77 8.21 5.26
C GLN A 95 -16.53 6.88 5.08
N TYR A 96 -15.82 5.76 4.96
CA TYR A 96 -16.37 4.43 4.77
C TYR A 96 -16.37 3.60 6.05
N ALA A 97 -15.36 3.75 6.87
CA ALA A 97 -15.20 3.11 8.17
C ALA A 97 -14.83 4.18 9.23
N PRO A 98 -15.84 4.84 9.86
CA PRO A 98 -15.62 5.99 10.76
C PRO A 98 -14.67 5.70 11.92
N THR A 99 -14.62 4.46 12.39
CA THR A 99 -13.72 4.04 13.48
C THR A 99 -12.24 4.24 13.14
N LEU A 100 -11.87 4.23 11.85
CA LEU A 100 -10.51 4.51 11.41
C LEU A 100 -10.05 5.94 11.68
N GLN A 101 -10.97 6.88 11.90
CA GLN A 101 -10.58 8.25 12.23
C GLN A 101 -9.84 8.34 13.57
N VAL A 102 -10.04 7.37 14.48
CA VAL A 102 -9.35 7.34 15.76
C VAL A 102 -7.84 7.35 15.61
N VAL A 103 -7.28 6.65 14.61
CA VAL A 103 -5.82 6.59 14.42
C VAL A 103 -5.20 7.91 13.96
N SER A 104 -6.03 8.84 13.50
CA SER A 104 -5.63 10.18 13.02
C SER A 104 -5.81 11.27 14.09
N LEU A 105 -6.32 10.93 15.28
CA LEU A 105 -6.51 11.91 16.35
C LEU A 105 -5.16 12.45 16.84
N PRO A 106 -5.05 13.78 17.05
CA PRO A 106 -3.83 14.36 17.60
C PRO A 106 -3.51 13.81 18.98
N LEU A 107 -2.23 13.63 19.28
CA LEU A 107 -1.70 13.27 20.60
C LEU A 107 -2.20 11.95 21.20
N ILE A 108 -2.87 11.11 20.42
CA ILE A 108 -3.36 9.81 20.90
C ILE A 108 -2.20 8.80 21.09
N TRP A 109 -1.12 8.94 20.32
CA TRP A 109 0.04 8.06 20.36
C TRP A 109 1.13 8.65 21.25
N ARG A 110 1.59 7.91 22.26
CA ARG A 110 2.71 8.32 23.12
C ARG A 110 4.04 8.29 22.35
N ASP A 111 4.23 7.23 21.58
CA ASP A 111 5.42 6.93 20.80
C ASP A 111 5.08 5.88 19.72
N LEU A 112 6.05 5.54 18.85
CA LEU A 112 5.89 4.54 17.80
C LEU A 112 5.62 3.13 18.36
N ASP A 113 6.28 2.76 19.45
CA ASP A 113 6.08 1.43 20.07
C ASP A 113 4.66 1.26 20.59
N HIS A 114 4.10 2.30 21.19
CA HIS A 114 2.70 2.31 21.62
C HIS A 114 1.77 2.17 20.41
N GLN A 115 1.98 2.96 19.35
CA GLN A 115 1.20 2.88 18.11
C GLN A 115 1.25 1.47 17.52
N HIS A 116 2.45 0.90 17.35
CA HIS A 116 2.61 -0.43 16.79
C HIS A 116 1.92 -1.51 17.63
N LYS A 117 2.10 -1.49 18.96
CA LYS A 117 1.44 -2.45 19.85
C LYS A 117 -0.08 -2.40 19.75
N VAL A 118 -0.66 -1.20 19.69
CA VAL A 118 -2.11 -1.03 19.58
C VAL A 118 -2.62 -1.49 18.22
N LEU A 119 -1.96 -1.07 17.12
CA LEU A 119 -2.41 -1.38 15.76
C LEU A 119 -2.13 -2.83 15.35
N GLN A 120 -1.13 -3.48 15.91
CA GLN A 120 -0.89 -4.93 15.74
C GLN A 120 -1.74 -5.78 16.70
N GLY A 121 -2.33 -5.16 17.71
CA GLY A 121 -3.15 -5.80 18.73
C GLY A 121 -4.63 -5.91 18.38
N GLN A 122 -5.46 -6.04 19.43
CA GLN A 122 -6.90 -6.21 19.30
C GLN A 122 -7.59 -5.02 18.63
N VAL A 123 -7.15 -3.79 18.94
CA VAL A 123 -7.71 -2.57 18.34
C VAL A 123 -7.50 -2.57 16.83
N GLY A 124 -6.28 -2.84 16.37
CA GLY A 124 -6.00 -2.91 14.95
C GLY A 124 -6.82 -3.99 14.23
N LYS A 125 -7.00 -5.16 14.84
CA LYS A 125 -7.88 -6.21 14.30
C LYS A 125 -9.33 -5.74 14.17
N GLN A 126 -9.83 -5.01 15.16
CA GLN A 126 -11.17 -4.45 15.11
C GLN A 126 -11.31 -3.42 13.97
N LEU A 127 -10.34 -2.52 13.81
CA LEU A 127 -10.34 -1.54 12.72
C LEU A 127 -10.31 -2.21 11.34
N MET A 128 -9.53 -3.29 11.19
CA MET A 128 -9.52 -4.08 9.94
C MET A 128 -10.88 -4.76 9.68
N ALA A 129 -11.52 -5.29 10.73
CA ALA A 129 -12.86 -5.88 10.62
C ALA A 129 -13.93 -4.83 10.24
N ASP A 130 -13.77 -3.59 10.67
CA ASP A 130 -14.68 -2.51 10.28
C ASP A 130 -14.47 -2.09 8.81
N LEU A 131 -13.24 -2.17 8.30
CA LEU A 131 -12.97 -2.05 6.86
C LEU A 131 -13.63 -3.17 6.05
N ASP A 132 -13.57 -4.41 6.54
CA ASP A 132 -14.23 -5.55 5.87
C ASP A 132 -15.74 -5.31 5.73
N LYS A 133 -16.40 -4.77 6.77
CA LYS A 133 -17.83 -4.39 6.72
C LYS A 133 -18.12 -3.27 5.71
N ALA A 134 -17.15 -2.39 5.48
CA ALA A 134 -17.26 -1.31 4.49
C ALA A 134 -16.95 -1.77 3.05
N GLY A 135 -16.61 -3.04 2.86
CA GLY A 135 -16.31 -3.63 1.56
C GLY A 135 -14.85 -3.52 1.13
N PHE A 136 -13.93 -3.30 2.08
CA PHE A 136 -12.50 -3.25 1.83
C PHE A 136 -11.80 -4.34 2.64
N LYS A 137 -10.81 -4.99 2.05
CA LYS A 137 -9.92 -5.88 2.80
C LYS A 137 -8.71 -5.12 3.29
N GLY A 138 -8.68 -4.79 4.59
CA GLY A 138 -7.48 -4.25 5.23
C GLY A 138 -6.41 -5.33 5.35
N LEU A 139 -5.19 -5.04 4.89
CA LEU A 139 -4.06 -5.99 4.92
C LEU A 139 -3.09 -5.67 6.05
N VAL A 140 -2.65 -4.41 6.15
CA VAL A 140 -1.64 -3.98 7.12
C VAL A 140 -1.75 -2.48 7.36
N PHE A 141 -1.39 -2.04 8.57
CA PHE A 141 -1.08 -0.64 8.85
C PHE A 141 0.38 -0.38 8.51
N MET A 142 0.63 0.71 7.78
CA MET A 142 1.98 1.16 7.44
C MET A 142 2.20 2.51 8.09
N ASP A 143 3.32 2.65 8.79
CA ASP A 143 3.71 3.90 9.42
C ASP A 143 4.45 4.80 8.42
N ALA A 144 4.03 6.06 8.34
CA ALA A 144 4.67 7.10 7.53
C ALA A 144 5.35 8.17 8.39
N GLY A 145 5.55 7.89 9.68
CA GLY A 145 6.14 8.80 10.68
C GLY A 145 5.14 9.76 11.32
N PHE A 146 5.65 10.56 12.25
CA PHE A 146 4.85 11.58 12.93
C PHE A 146 4.66 12.81 12.07
N ARG A 147 3.52 13.45 12.22
CA ARG A 147 3.23 14.74 11.59
C ARG A 147 3.71 15.86 12.48
N SER A 148 4.40 16.82 11.89
CA SER A 148 4.81 18.05 12.55
C SER A 148 4.05 19.24 12.00
N ILE A 149 3.75 20.20 12.86
CA ILE A 149 3.16 21.48 12.45
C ILE A 149 4.29 22.37 11.92
N THR A 150 4.14 22.80 10.66
CA THR A 150 5.03 23.81 10.06
C THR A 150 4.34 25.17 10.10
N ALA A 151 5.01 26.18 10.69
CA ALA A 151 4.47 27.52 10.82
C ALA A 151 5.55 28.58 10.56
N LYS A 152 5.11 29.82 10.21
CA LYS A 152 6.01 30.97 10.03
C LYS A 152 6.54 31.54 11.35
N LYS A 153 5.94 31.20 12.48
CA LYS A 153 6.34 31.60 13.83
C LYS A 153 6.50 30.38 14.73
N PRO A 154 7.32 30.45 15.78
CA PRO A 154 7.40 29.38 16.77
C PRO A 154 6.04 29.11 17.42
N ILE A 155 5.76 27.85 17.71
CA ILE A 155 4.57 27.38 18.41
C ILE A 155 5.07 26.53 19.59
N TYR A 156 4.87 27.01 20.81
CA TYR A 156 5.31 26.34 22.03
C TYR A 156 4.14 25.80 22.86
N THR A 157 2.98 26.43 22.73
CA THR A 157 1.79 26.10 23.52
C THR A 157 0.55 25.99 22.63
N PRO A 158 -0.52 25.30 23.05
CA PRO A 158 -1.79 25.28 22.33
C PRO A 158 -2.38 26.67 22.09
N ALA A 159 -2.11 27.64 22.96
CA ALA A 159 -2.58 29.01 22.80
C ALA A 159 -1.99 29.71 21.58
N ASP A 160 -0.77 29.34 21.18
CA ASP A 160 -0.10 29.89 20.00
C ASP A 160 -0.78 29.49 18.68
N LEU A 161 -1.62 28.44 18.70
CA LEU A 161 -2.41 27.97 17.56
C LEU A 161 -3.67 28.82 17.33
N LYS A 162 -4.09 29.59 18.32
CA LYS A 162 -5.33 30.38 18.22
C LYS A 162 -5.29 31.36 17.05
N GLY A 163 -6.27 31.28 16.16
CA GLY A 163 -6.41 32.15 14.99
C GLY A 163 -5.49 31.79 13.82
N LEU A 164 -4.67 30.72 13.92
CA LEU A 164 -3.87 30.26 12.79
C LEU A 164 -4.76 29.46 11.82
N LYS A 165 -4.57 29.73 10.53
CA LYS A 165 -5.12 28.89 9.45
C LYS A 165 -4.14 27.73 9.21
N ILE A 166 -4.53 26.54 9.59
CA ILE A 166 -3.71 25.32 9.44
C ILE A 166 -4.35 24.47 8.36
N ARG A 167 -3.55 24.01 7.39
CA ARG A 167 -3.97 23.00 6.43
C ARG A 167 -3.96 21.63 7.12
N VAL A 168 -5.09 20.94 7.07
CA VAL A 168 -5.25 19.54 7.44
C VAL A 168 -5.49 18.70 6.19
N MET A 169 -5.33 17.37 6.28
CA MET A 169 -5.65 16.44 5.19
C MET A 169 -7.13 16.12 5.17
#